data_7e95ef5ebb27675e8cec6a7cb9140a29
#
_entry.id   7e95ef5ebb27675e8cec6a7cb9140a29
#
_cell.length_a   1.000
_cell.length_b   1.000
_cell.length_c   1.000
_cell.angle_alpha   90.00
_cell.angle_beta   90.00
_cell.angle_gamma   90.00
#
_symmetry.space_group_name_H-M   'P 1'
#
loop_
_entity.id
_entity.type
_entity.pdbx_description
1 polymer ?
#
loop_
_entity_poly.entity_id
_entity_poly.type
_entity_poly.pdbx_seq_one_letter_code
_entity_poly.pdbx_strand_id
1 'polypeptide(L)'
;IDNYWQTETGWPMLSAMPGIENTPVKFGSPSFPTYGFNLKLLNENTGEEVATGEKGVLAVLPPLPPGCLSTIWKQDERFVSTYFTGFKGQQVYSSFDWGVKDEDGYYFILGRTDDVINVAGHRLGTREIEEAVNVHDAIAECAVVGVADSLKGQVPMAFAVVKDPAILSASPEAKERLAREVIAMVGKELGAIANPSQVHFVLQLPKTRSGKVLRRSIQAIAEGRDPGDLTTLDDPSGLEQVKQAIADQA
;
A
#
# COMPACT_ATOMS: atom_id res chain seq x y z
N ILE A 1 -4.29 -1.24 20.86
CA ILE A 1 -3.35 -0.11 20.64
C ILE A 1 -2.88 -0.20 19.21
N ASP A 2 -3.17 0.84 18.42
CA ASP A 2 -2.58 0.96 17.11
C ASP A 2 -1.09 1.26 17.24
N ASN A 3 -0.29 0.66 16.36
CA ASN A 3 1.13 0.93 16.28
C ASN A 3 1.61 0.81 14.82
N TYR A 4 2.70 1.47 14.52
CA TYR A 4 3.35 1.38 13.22
C TYR A 4 4.82 0.99 13.40
N TRP A 5 5.24 -0.05 12.70
CA TRP A 5 6.59 -0.57 12.71
C TRP A 5 6.93 -1.27 11.40
N GLN A 6 8.18 -1.55 11.21
CA GLN A 6 8.71 -2.34 10.10
C GLN A 6 9.63 -3.43 10.64
N THR A 7 9.82 -4.49 9.88
CA THR A 7 10.78 -5.56 10.22
C THR A 7 12.17 -4.97 10.51
N GLU A 8 12.55 -3.97 9.73
CA GLU A 8 13.82 -3.25 9.79
C GLU A 8 13.99 -2.43 11.08
N THR A 9 12.91 -2.02 11.70
CA THR A 9 12.98 -1.20 12.92
C THR A 9 12.98 -2.02 14.21
N GLY A 10 12.54 -3.29 14.15
CA GLY A 10 12.53 -4.23 15.27
C GLY A 10 11.62 -3.84 16.46
N TRP A 11 11.05 -2.65 16.40
CA TRP A 11 10.19 -2.05 17.42
C TRP A 11 9.24 -1.03 16.76
N PRO A 12 8.05 -0.77 17.36
CA PRO A 12 7.17 0.29 16.87
C PRO A 12 7.85 1.66 16.83
N MET A 13 7.81 2.30 15.67
CA MET A 13 8.25 3.68 15.49
C MET A 13 7.21 4.68 15.98
N LEU A 14 5.92 4.32 15.82
CA LEU A 14 4.78 5.09 16.30
C LEU A 14 3.90 4.19 17.17
N SER A 15 3.49 4.68 18.33
CA SER A 15 2.56 3.98 19.22
C SER A 15 2.05 4.92 20.29
N ALA A 16 0.84 4.66 20.79
CA ALA A 16 0.42 5.19 22.09
C ALA A 16 1.26 4.54 23.20
N MET A 17 1.65 5.32 24.19
CA MET A 17 2.49 4.89 25.32
C MET A 17 1.76 5.11 26.66
N PRO A 18 0.65 4.37 26.92
CA PRO A 18 -0.23 4.63 28.07
C PRO A 18 0.44 4.43 29.43
N GLY A 19 1.58 3.71 29.48
CA GLY A 19 2.39 3.59 30.69
C GLY A 19 3.18 4.86 31.07
N ILE A 20 3.23 5.84 30.18
CA ILE A 20 3.94 7.10 30.36
C ILE A 20 2.93 8.24 30.39
N GLU A 21 2.06 8.30 29.39
CA GLU A 21 1.04 9.34 29.25
C GLU A 21 -0.22 8.77 28.60
N ASN A 22 -1.38 9.09 29.18
CA ASN A 22 -2.66 8.80 28.55
C ASN A 22 -3.01 9.89 27.56
N THR A 23 -2.83 9.59 26.28
CA THR A 23 -3.23 10.46 25.16
C THR A 23 -4.59 10.04 24.61
N PRO A 24 -5.43 10.97 24.15
CA PRO A 24 -6.68 10.64 23.46
C PRO A 24 -6.42 9.72 22.26
N VAL A 25 -7.33 8.78 22.03
CA VAL A 25 -7.26 7.89 20.84
C VAL A 25 -7.85 8.60 19.64
N LYS A 26 -7.08 8.69 18.55
CA LYS A 26 -7.56 9.10 17.24
C LYS A 26 -7.60 7.87 16.33
N PHE A 27 -8.79 7.55 15.80
CA PHE A 27 -8.96 6.39 14.91
C PHE A 27 -8.10 6.51 13.66
N GLY A 28 -7.44 5.42 13.28
CA GLY A 28 -6.52 5.36 12.13
C GLY A 28 -5.14 5.94 12.38
N SER A 29 -4.87 6.45 13.60
CA SER A 29 -3.55 6.97 13.97
C SER A 29 -2.81 5.99 14.90
N PRO A 30 -1.56 5.60 14.58
CA PRO A 30 -0.65 4.94 15.52
C PRO A 30 -0.06 5.90 16.58
N SER A 31 -0.57 7.09 16.71
CA SER A 31 -0.27 8.13 17.70
C SER A 31 1.07 8.86 17.48
N PHE A 32 2.06 8.66 18.34
CA PHE A 32 3.27 9.48 18.43
C PHE A 32 4.54 8.66 18.23
N PRO A 33 5.66 9.32 17.88
CA PRO A 33 6.97 8.66 17.86
C PRO A 33 7.30 8.05 19.23
N THR A 34 7.69 6.77 19.21
CA THR A 34 8.17 6.11 20.42
C THR A 34 9.57 6.61 20.78
N TYR A 35 9.92 6.52 22.06
CA TYR A 35 11.22 6.99 22.51
C TYR A 35 12.39 6.30 21.79
N GLY A 36 13.35 7.13 21.38
CA GLY A 36 14.52 6.70 20.61
C GLY A 36 14.39 6.94 19.12
N PHE A 37 13.19 7.10 18.57
CA PHE A 37 12.99 7.41 17.15
C PHE A 37 12.82 8.92 16.92
N ASN A 38 13.70 9.49 16.11
CA ASN A 38 13.58 10.87 15.62
C ASN A 38 12.87 10.83 14.26
N LEU A 39 11.55 10.79 14.29
CA LEU A 39 10.72 10.71 13.07
C LEU A 39 10.43 12.08 12.49
N LYS A 40 10.51 12.15 11.15
CA LYS A 40 10.15 13.30 10.34
C LYS A 40 9.32 12.87 9.13
N LEU A 41 8.49 13.79 8.66
CA LEU A 41 7.83 13.69 7.37
C LEU A 41 8.58 14.59 6.40
N LEU A 42 9.23 14.00 5.40
CA LEU A 42 10.08 14.72 4.46
C LEU A 42 9.45 14.78 3.07
N ASN A 43 9.61 15.90 2.42
CA ASN A 43 9.28 16.03 1.00
C ASN A 43 10.21 15.12 0.17
N GLU A 44 9.65 14.28 -0.67
CA GLU A 44 10.40 13.27 -1.44
C GLU A 44 11.42 13.88 -2.41
N ASN A 45 11.20 15.12 -2.87
CA ASN A 45 12.05 15.78 -3.87
C ASN A 45 13.11 16.68 -3.23
N THR A 46 12.75 17.41 -2.16
CA THR A 46 13.64 18.38 -1.52
C THR A 46 14.37 17.82 -0.30
N GLY A 47 13.79 16.79 0.36
CA GLY A 47 14.28 16.26 1.64
C GLY A 47 14.00 17.16 2.83
N GLU A 48 13.29 18.27 2.65
CA GLU A 48 12.90 19.17 3.74
C GLU A 48 11.70 18.64 4.50
N GLU A 49 11.58 18.97 5.78
CA GLU A 49 10.42 18.60 6.58
C GLU A 49 9.17 19.32 6.06
N VAL A 50 8.09 18.59 5.82
CA VAL A 50 6.82 19.15 5.37
C VAL A 50 6.06 19.82 6.52
N ALA A 51 5.18 20.75 6.20
CA ALA A 51 4.33 21.39 7.19
C ALA A 51 3.28 20.43 7.77
N THR A 52 2.74 20.79 8.93
CA THR A 52 1.61 20.08 9.53
C THR A 52 0.43 20.04 8.57
N GLY A 53 -0.20 18.87 8.43
CA GLY A 53 -1.27 18.64 7.47
C GLY A 53 -0.80 18.30 6.05
N GLU A 54 0.49 18.45 5.75
CA GLU A 54 1.04 18.07 4.44
C GLU A 54 1.55 16.62 4.44
N LYS A 55 1.40 15.98 3.28
CA LYS A 55 1.87 14.63 3.01
C LYS A 55 3.37 14.62 2.81
N GLY A 56 4.07 13.76 3.56
CA GLY A 56 5.51 13.55 3.43
C GLY A 56 5.88 12.08 3.55
N VAL A 57 7.11 11.74 3.16
CA VAL A 57 7.68 10.40 3.38
C VAL A 57 8.15 10.29 4.82
N LEU A 58 7.70 9.25 5.51
CA LEU A 58 8.14 9.00 6.88
C LEU A 58 9.60 8.55 6.89
N ALA A 59 10.43 9.30 7.58
CA ALA A 59 11.87 9.08 7.67
C ALA A 59 12.34 9.11 9.13
N VAL A 60 13.39 8.33 9.44
CA VAL A 60 14.04 8.35 10.75
C VAL A 60 15.39 9.01 10.64
N LEU A 61 15.58 10.10 11.36
CA LEU A 61 16.87 10.77 11.46
C LEU A 61 17.81 10.00 12.41
N PRO A 62 19.07 9.78 12.03
CA PRO A 62 20.03 9.07 12.86
C PRO A 62 20.35 9.85 14.17
N PRO A 63 20.83 9.15 15.22
CA PRO A 63 21.12 7.72 15.24
C PRO A 63 19.85 6.86 15.29
N LEU A 64 19.84 5.71 14.59
CA LEU A 64 18.76 4.75 14.73
C LEU A 64 18.86 4.05 16.10
N PRO A 65 17.71 3.69 16.73
CA PRO A 65 17.71 2.88 17.95
C PRO A 65 18.46 1.55 17.77
N PRO A 66 19.07 1.00 18.83
CA PRO A 66 19.89 -0.22 18.76
C PRO A 66 19.16 -1.48 18.25
N GLY A 67 17.82 -1.51 18.33
CA GLY A 67 17.01 -2.62 17.83
C GLY A 67 16.78 -2.62 16.32
N CYS A 68 17.16 -1.54 15.64
CA CYS A 68 16.99 -1.45 14.19
C CYS A 68 17.97 -2.37 13.44
N LEU A 69 17.59 -2.76 12.21
CA LEU A 69 18.42 -3.53 11.31
C LEU A 69 19.75 -2.80 11.07
N SER A 70 20.86 -3.50 11.34
CA SER A 70 22.20 -2.93 11.14
C SER A 70 22.72 -3.16 9.73
N THR A 71 22.27 -4.20 9.03
CA THR A 71 22.61 -4.51 7.63
C THR A 71 21.77 -5.65 7.07
N ILE A 72 21.85 -5.90 5.77
CA ILE A 72 21.32 -7.08 5.10
C ILE A 72 22.45 -8.12 5.01
N TRP A 73 22.16 -9.38 5.31
CA TRP A 73 23.14 -10.47 5.31
C TRP A 73 23.97 -10.51 4.02
N LYS A 74 25.29 -10.30 4.17
CA LYS A 74 26.27 -10.24 3.08
C LYS A 74 25.96 -9.22 1.97
N GLN A 75 25.16 -8.17 2.26
CA GLN A 75 24.78 -7.15 1.28
C GLN A 75 24.70 -5.75 1.91
N ASP A 76 25.79 -5.29 2.52
CA ASP A 76 25.86 -3.99 3.19
C ASP A 76 25.57 -2.82 2.23
N GLU A 77 26.12 -2.87 1.01
CA GLU A 77 25.88 -1.86 -0.01
C GLU A 77 24.39 -1.77 -0.38
N ARG A 78 23.73 -2.91 -0.48
CA ARG A 78 22.29 -2.97 -0.74
C ARG A 78 21.48 -2.36 0.41
N PHE A 79 21.89 -2.61 1.66
CA PHE A 79 21.27 -1.99 2.82
C PHE A 79 21.32 -0.47 2.73
N VAL A 80 22.52 0.10 2.52
CA VAL A 80 22.71 1.54 2.40
C VAL A 80 21.95 2.10 1.20
N SER A 81 22.10 1.51 0.01
CA SER A 81 21.44 2.00 -1.20
C SER A 81 19.93 1.92 -1.14
N THR A 82 19.37 0.93 -0.43
CA THR A 82 17.92 0.80 -0.28
C THR A 82 17.38 1.84 0.69
N TYR A 83 17.93 1.94 1.90
CA TYR A 83 17.26 2.67 2.98
C TYR A 83 17.78 4.09 3.21
N PHE A 84 19.00 4.45 2.73
CA PHE A 84 19.66 5.70 3.10
C PHE A 84 19.99 6.63 1.92
N THR A 85 19.56 6.30 0.71
CA THR A 85 19.80 7.13 -0.48
C THR A 85 18.55 7.84 -1.01
N GLY A 86 17.41 7.68 -0.34
CA GLY A 86 16.14 8.25 -0.78
C GLY A 86 16.10 9.78 -0.79
N PHE A 87 16.92 10.42 0.04
CA PHE A 87 17.00 11.88 0.15
C PHE A 87 18.39 12.37 -0.17
N LYS A 88 18.52 13.17 -1.23
CA LYS A 88 19.83 13.62 -1.74
C LYS A 88 20.58 14.45 -0.71
N GLY A 89 21.79 14.01 -0.39
CA GLY A 89 22.69 14.72 0.55
C GLY A 89 22.36 14.51 2.03
N GLN A 90 21.40 13.66 2.35
CA GLN A 90 21.01 13.35 3.73
C GLN A 90 21.13 11.85 4.01
N GLN A 91 21.72 11.49 5.14
CA GLN A 91 21.74 10.11 5.64
C GLN A 91 20.57 9.91 6.60
N VAL A 92 19.39 9.68 6.05
CA VAL A 92 18.17 9.38 6.82
C VAL A 92 17.59 8.05 6.36
N TYR A 93 17.08 7.28 7.29
CA TYR A 93 16.38 6.04 6.99
C TYR A 93 15.01 6.35 6.39
N SER A 94 14.75 5.88 5.17
CA SER A 94 13.43 5.98 4.52
C SER A 94 12.59 4.76 4.86
N SER A 95 11.39 4.97 5.37
CA SER A 95 10.42 3.88 5.60
C SER A 95 9.71 3.43 4.32
N PHE A 96 9.77 4.21 3.25
CA PHE A 96 8.94 4.05 2.04
C PHE A 96 7.44 4.13 2.29
N ASP A 97 7.03 4.78 3.37
CA ASP A 97 5.63 5.02 3.68
C ASP A 97 5.32 6.51 3.68
N TRP A 98 4.18 6.86 3.08
CA TRP A 98 3.61 8.19 3.18
C TRP A 98 2.93 8.37 4.53
N GLY A 99 3.04 9.55 5.08
CA GLY A 99 2.33 9.95 6.27
C GLY A 99 1.92 11.42 6.24
N VAL A 100 1.05 11.76 7.17
CA VAL A 100 0.67 13.13 7.50
C VAL A 100 0.68 13.27 9.02
N LYS A 101 1.01 14.46 9.51
CA LYS A 101 0.94 14.81 10.92
C LYS A 101 -0.12 15.89 11.10
N ASP A 102 -1.08 15.69 12.00
CA ASP A 102 -2.11 16.69 12.28
C ASP A 102 -1.63 17.78 13.24
N GLU A 103 -2.51 18.76 13.51
CA GLU A 103 -2.23 19.91 14.39
C GLU A 103 -1.95 19.51 15.84
N ASP A 104 -2.48 18.37 16.29
CA ASP A 104 -2.23 17.83 17.63
C ASP A 104 -0.98 16.95 17.70
N GLY A 105 -0.26 16.78 16.57
CA GLY A 105 0.98 16.01 16.47
C GLY A 105 0.80 14.51 16.21
N TYR A 106 -0.43 14.04 15.99
CA TYR A 106 -0.70 12.64 15.64
C TYR A 106 -0.28 12.33 14.21
N TYR A 107 0.35 11.18 14.03
CA TYR A 107 0.74 10.69 12.71
C TYR A 107 -0.34 9.77 12.15
N PHE A 108 -0.54 9.83 10.83
CA PHE A 108 -1.39 8.93 10.06
C PHE A 108 -0.59 8.36 8.91
N ILE A 109 -0.63 7.04 8.72
CA ILE A 109 0.09 6.36 7.65
C ILE A 109 -0.85 6.15 6.47
N LEU A 110 -0.47 6.72 5.32
CA LEU A 110 -1.32 6.78 4.13
C LEU A 110 -1.08 5.63 3.14
N GLY A 111 0.06 4.93 3.25
CA GLY A 111 0.44 3.83 2.37
C GLY A 111 1.87 3.95 1.86
N ARG A 112 2.26 3.06 0.94
CA ARG A 112 3.63 2.93 0.43
C ARG A 112 3.95 4.00 -0.62
N THR A 113 5.21 4.46 -0.64
CA THR A 113 5.70 5.36 -1.69
C THR A 113 5.98 4.64 -3.00
N ASP A 114 6.21 3.31 -2.93
CA ASP A 114 6.46 2.43 -4.08
C ASP A 114 5.20 1.73 -4.60
N ASP A 115 4.08 1.77 -3.84
CA ASP A 115 2.76 1.28 -4.27
C ASP A 115 1.95 2.43 -4.91
N VAL A 116 2.52 3.10 -5.91
CA VAL A 116 1.86 4.17 -6.67
C VAL A 116 1.71 3.80 -8.14
N ILE A 117 0.60 4.24 -8.71
CA ILE A 117 0.27 4.07 -10.13
C ILE A 117 0.42 5.41 -10.81
N ASN A 118 1.23 5.49 -11.87
CA ASN A 118 1.44 6.71 -12.63
C ASN A 118 0.48 6.76 -13.82
N VAL A 119 -0.66 7.41 -13.63
CA VAL A 119 -1.70 7.56 -14.66
C VAL A 119 -1.57 8.94 -15.31
N ALA A 120 -1.12 9.00 -16.55
CA ALA A 120 -0.97 10.26 -17.31
C ALA A 120 -0.24 11.37 -16.52
N GLY A 121 0.80 11.01 -15.76
CA GLY A 121 1.59 11.93 -14.93
C GLY A 121 1.05 12.18 -13.52
N HIS A 122 -0.12 11.65 -13.18
CA HIS A 122 -0.66 11.70 -11.82
C HIS A 122 -0.23 10.46 -11.03
N ARG A 123 0.23 10.67 -9.80
CA ARG A 123 0.62 9.58 -8.87
C ARG A 123 -0.55 9.26 -7.95
N LEU A 124 -1.14 8.08 -8.15
CA LEU A 124 -2.28 7.58 -7.38
C LEU A 124 -1.81 6.47 -6.43
N GLY A 125 -2.16 6.56 -5.15
CA GLY A 125 -1.91 5.50 -4.18
C GLY A 125 -2.84 4.31 -4.44
N THR A 126 -2.30 3.09 -4.48
CA THR A 126 -3.13 1.89 -4.62
C THR A 126 -4.13 1.78 -3.48
N ARG A 127 -3.71 2.12 -2.26
CA ARG A 127 -4.54 2.05 -1.06
C ARG A 127 -5.76 2.97 -1.12
N GLU A 128 -5.61 4.19 -1.64
CA GLU A 128 -6.73 5.14 -1.78
C GLU A 128 -7.82 4.55 -2.68
N ILE A 129 -7.41 3.90 -3.77
CA ILE A 129 -8.35 3.23 -4.68
C ILE A 129 -8.97 1.99 -4.03
N GLU A 130 -8.17 1.17 -3.32
CA GLU A 130 -8.64 0.01 -2.58
C GLU A 130 -9.68 0.38 -1.52
N GLU A 131 -9.44 1.46 -0.78
CA GLU A 131 -10.39 1.98 0.23
C GLU A 131 -11.71 2.39 -0.43
N ALA A 132 -11.66 3.11 -1.57
CA ALA A 132 -12.86 3.48 -2.32
C ALA A 132 -13.65 2.26 -2.86
N VAL A 133 -12.94 1.20 -3.32
CA VAL A 133 -13.57 -0.06 -3.74
C VAL A 133 -14.20 -0.80 -2.57
N ASN A 134 -13.53 -0.83 -1.41
CA ASN A 134 -13.98 -1.58 -0.23
C ASN A 134 -15.23 -0.99 0.44
N VAL A 135 -15.63 0.23 0.09
CA VAL A 135 -16.92 0.82 0.54
C VAL A 135 -18.11 0.07 -0.07
N HIS A 136 -17.94 -0.63 -1.19
CA HIS A 136 -19.02 -1.33 -1.87
C HIS A 136 -19.49 -2.57 -1.06
N ASP A 137 -20.80 -2.67 -0.82
CA ASP A 137 -21.39 -3.71 0.04
C ASP A 137 -21.10 -5.14 -0.39
N ALA A 138 -20.94 -5.38 -1.69
CA ALA A 138 -20.63 -6.72 -2.23
C ALA A 138 -19.15 -7.11 -2.09
N ILE A 139 -18.25 -6.18 -1.73
CA ILE A 139 -16.79 -6.40 -1.71
C ILE A 139 -16.31 -6.59 -0.27
N ALA A 140 -15.51 -7.63 -0.04
CA ALA A 140 -14.90 -7.95 1.25
C ALA A 140 -13.51 -7.32 1.41
N GLU A 141 -12.70 -7.39 0.36
CA GLU A 141 -11.38 -6.77 0.26
C GLU A 141 -11.00 -6.57 -1.19
N CYS A 142 -10.02 -5.70 -1.44
CA CYS A 142 -9.54 -5.43 -2.79
C CYS A 142 -8.02 -5.26 -2.81
N ALA A 143 -7.40 -5.66 -3.91
CA ALA A 143 -6.04 -5.28 -4.25
C ALA A 143 -6.04 -4.54 -5.58
N VAL A 144 -5.35 -3.41 -5.63
CA VAL A 144 -5.20 -2.62 -6.85
C VAL A 144 -3.74 -2.63 -7.28
N VAL A 145 -3.51 -2.82 -8.57
CA VAL A 145 -2.18 -2.79 -9.18
C VAL A 145 -2.17 -1.86 -10.39
N GLY A 146 -1.02 -1.25 -10.67
CA GLY A 146 -0.81 -0.49 -11.88
C GLY A 146 -0.38 -1.42 -13.00
N VAL A 147 -1.13 -1.45 -14.11
CA VAL A 147 -0.74 -2.19 -15.31
C VAL A 147 -0.31 -1.24 -16.41
N ALA A 148 0.61 -1.67 -17.27
CA ALA A 148 1.11 -0.85 -18.36
C ALA A 148 -0.01 -0.47 -19.34
N ASP A 149 -0.04 0.81 -19.74
CA ASP A 149 -0.94 1.37 -20.75
C ASP A 149 -0.14 2.23 -21.74
N SER A 150 -0.41 2.08 -23.01
CA SER A 150 0.35 2.72 -24.09
C SER A 150 0.18 4.24 -24.16
N LEU A 151 -0.93 4.78 -23.64
CA LEU A 151 -1.24 6.22 -23.69
C LEU A 151 -1.02 6.90 -22.32
N LYS A 152 -1.38 6.22 -21.24
CA LYS A 152 -1.38 6.81 -19.89
C LYS A 152 -0.15 6.41 -19.07
N GLY A 153 0.73 5.55 -19.62
CA GLY A 153 1.86 4.95 -18.91
C GLY A 153 1.41 3.77 -18.05
N GLN A 154 0.54 4.00 -17.08
CA GLN A 154 -0.13 2.97 -16.30
C GLN A 154 -1.61 3.28 -16.12
N VAL A 155 -2.41 2.24 -15.84
CA VAL A 155 -3.79 2.35 -15.41
C VAL A 155 -4.05 1.43 -14.22
N PRO A 156 -4.94 1.80 -13.28
CA PRO A 156 -5.31 0.91 -12.19
C PRO A 156 -6.09 -0.30 -12.72
N MET A 157 -5.83 -1.46 -12.12
CA MET A 157 -6.60 -2.69 -12.29
C MET A 157 -6.93 -3.24 -10.91
N ALA A 158 -8.19 -3.55 -10.65
CA ALA A 158 -8.68 -3.99 -9.35
C ALA A 158 -8.99 -5.49 -9.34
N PHE A 159 -8.57 -6.17 -8.26
CA PHE A 159 -8.92 -7.54 -7.95
C PHE A 159 -9.73 -7.55 -6.66
N ALA A 160 -11.04 -7.75 -6.76
CA ALA A 160 -11.98 -7.59 -5.68
C ALA A 160 -12.48 -8.95 -5.18
N VAL A 161 -12.32 -9.20 -3.88
CA VAL A 161 -12.89 -10.38 -3.21
C VAL A 161 -14.35 -10.11 -2.92
N VAL A 162 -15.22 -10.95 -3.46
CA VAL A 162 -16.67 -10.83 -3.25
C VAL A 162 -17.09 -11.48 -1.93
N LYS A 163 -18.06 -10.85 -1.24
CA LYS A 163 -18.65 -11.41 -0.01
C LYS A 163 -19.53 -12.63 -0.30
N ASP A 164 -20.23 -12.63 -1.45
CA ASP A 164 -21.06 -13.73 -1.90
C ASP A 164 -20.39 -14.48 -3.06
N PRO A 165 -19.91 -15.71 -2.86
CA PRO A 165 -19.32 -16.53 -3.92
C PRO A 165 -20.21 -16.76 -5.15
N ALA A 166 -21.55 -16.66 -4.99
CA ALA A 166 -22.48 -16.81 -6.10
C ALA A 166 -22.27 -15.79 -7.20
N ILE A 167 -21.66 -14.64 -6.90
CA ILE A 167 -21.30 -13.61 -7.88
C ILE A 167 -20.34 -14.15 -8.95
N LEU A 168 -19.43 -15.05 -8.61
CA LEU A 168 -18.50 -15.64 -9.57
C LEU A 168 -19.18 -16.54 -10.59
N SER A 169 -20.30 -17.13 -10.20
CA SER A 169 -21.13 -17.97 -11.07
C SER A 169 -22.27 -17.19 -11.75
N ALA A 170 -22.36 -15.88 -11.50
CA ALA A 170 -23.36 -15.02 -12.12
C ALA A 170 -23.09 -14.83 -13.63
N SER A 171 -24.12 -14.37 -14.37
CA SER A 171 -23.96 -14.07 -15.78
C SER A 171 -22.90 -12.98 -16.02
N PRO A 172 -22.27 -12.98 -17.21
CA PRO A 172 -21.31 -11.92 -17.58
C PRO A 172 -21.87 -10.51 -17.38
N GLU A 173 -23.15 -10.30 -17.74
CA GLU A 173 -23.82 -9.00 -17.63
C GLU A 173 -23.98 -8.56 -16.16
N ALA A 174 -24.20 -9.51 -15.24
CA ALA A 174 -24.31 -9.22 -13.81
C ALA A 174 -22.95 -8.83 -13.23
N LYS A 175 -21.88 -9.53 -13.61
CA LYS A 175 -20.51 -9.20 -13.21
C LYS A 175 -20.09 -7.82 -13.76
N GLU A 176 -20.39 -7.56 -15.04
CA GLU A 176 -20.08 -6.28 -15.67
C GLU A 176 -20.84 -5.12 -15.00
N ARG A 177 -22.10 -5.32 -14.62
CA ARG A 177 -22.87 -4.31 -13.86
C ARG A 177 -22.21 -4.01 -12.53
N LEU A 178 -21.83 -5.04 -11.75
CA LEU A 178 -21.13 -4.86 -10.49
C LEU A 178 -19.79 -4.14 -10.69
N ALA A 179 -19.03 -4.50 -11.73
CA ALA A 179 -17.78 -3.81 -12.04
C ALA A 179 -17.99 -2.32 -12.33
N ARG A 180 -19.05 -1.96 -13.09
CA ARG A 180 -19.41 -0.56 -13.35
C ARG A 180 -19.81 0.19 -12.07
N GLU A 181 -20.52 -0.46 -11.16
CA GLU A 181 -20.89 0.12 -9.86
C GLU A 181 -19.64 0.44 -9.04
N VAL A 182 -18.69 -0.49 -8.93
CA VAL A 182 -17.40 -0.31 -8.26
C VAL A 182 -16.60 0.83 -8.89
N ILE A 183 -16.46 0.85 -10.23
CA ILE A 183 -15.73 1.90 -10.95
C ILE A 183 -16.38 3.27 -10.70
N ALA A 184 -17.71 3.35 -10.73
CA ALA A 184 -18.42 4.59 -10.49
C ALA A 184 -18.20 5.13 -9.06
N MET A 185 -18.07 4.25 -8.06
CA MET A 185 -17.76 4.66 -6.69
C MET A 185 -16.35 5.24 -6.60
N VAL A 186 -15.36 4.59 -7.20
CA VAL A 186 -13.99 5.13 -7.27
C VAL A 186 -13.96 6.49 -7.95
N GLY A 187 -14.66 6.62 -9.10
CA GLY A 187 -14.72 7.87 -9.85
C GLY A 187 -15.40 9.01 -9.08
N LYS A 188 -16.39 8.69 -8.24
CA LYS A 188 -17.06 9.67 -7.38
C LYS A 188 -16.15 10.16 -6.25
N GLU A 189 -15.35 9.26 -5.66
CA GLU A 189 -14.50 9.54 -4.49
C GLU A 189 -13.18 10.21 -4.90
N LEU A 190 -12.52 9.68 -5.91
CA LEU A 190 -11.14 10.04 -6.29
C LEU A 190 -11.03 10.72 -7.66
N GLY A 191 -12.15 10.83 -8.39
CA GLY A 191 -12.16 11.35 -9.74
C GLY A 191 -11.87 10.30 -10.82
N ALA A 192 -12.24 10.60 -12.07
CA ALA A 192 -12.20 9.67 -13.19
C ALA A 192 -10.79 9.13 -13.52
N ILE A 193 -9.73 9.83 -13.11
CA ILE A 193 -8.35 9.41 -13.34
C ILE A 193 -7.97 8.18 -12.51
N ALA A 194 -8.63 7.98 -11.38
CA ALA A 194 -8.41 6.85 -10.49
C ALA A 194 -9.26 5.61 -10.85
N ASN A 195 -10.16 5.73 -11.83
CA ASN A 195 -11.02 4.63 -12.23
C ASN A 195 -10.20 3.41 -12.66
N PRO A 196 -10.43 2.23 -12.05
CA PRO A 196 -9.85 1.00 -12.56
C PRO A 196 -10.26 0.76 -14.01
N SER A 197 -9.30 0.37 -14.85
CA SER A 197 -9.54 -0.03 -16.24
C SER A 197 -10.39 -1.30 -16.31
N GLN A 198 -10.18 -2.21 -15.35
CA GLN A 198 -10.91 -3.45 -15.18
C GLN A 198 -11.07 -3.77 -13.69
N VAL A 199 -12.17 -4.48 -13.37
CA VAL A 199 -12.41 -5.05 -12.03
C VAL A 199 -12.62 -6.55 -12.18
N HIS A 200 -11.69 -7.32 -11.64
CA HIS A 200 -11.74 -8.77 -11.62
C HIS A 200 -12.26 -9.24 -10.26
N PHE A 201 -13.20 -10.18 -10.28
CA PHE A 201 -13.76 -10.74 -9.05
C PHE A 201 -13.11 -12.09 -8.73
N VAL A 202 -12.69 -12.25 -7.47
CA VAL A 202 -12.02 -13.45 -6.95
C VAL A 202 -12.62 -13.86 -5.60
N LEU A 203 -12.33 -15.07 -5.13
CA LEU A 203 -12.70 -15.51 -3.77
C LEU A 203 -11.63 -15.17 -2.74
N GLN A 204 -10.38 -15.06 -3.17
CA GLN A 204 -9.27 -14.71 -2.31
C GLN A 204 -8.12 -14.08 -3.09
N LEU A 205 -7.39 -13.20 -2.43
CA LEU A 205 -6.15 -12.62 -2.94
C LEU A 205 -4.95 -13.48 -2.54
N PRO A 206 -3.89 -13.54 -3.37
CA PRO A 206 -2.64 -14.19 -2.98
C PRO A 206 -1.99 -13.42 -1.83
N LYS A 207 -1.76 -14.10 -0.71
CA LYS A 207 -1.19 -13.52 0.51
C LYS A 207 0.02 -14.31 0.99
N THR A 208 0.90 -13.62 1.70
CA THR A 208 1.94 -14.27 2.50
C THR A 208 1.33 -14.93 3.72
N ARG A 209 2.06 -15.85 4.39
CA ARG A 209 1.67 -16.47 5.67
C ARG A 209 1.34 -15.46 6.77
N SER A 210 1.86 -14.24 6.68
CA SER A 210 1.52 -13.14 7.59
C SER A 210 0.30 -12.31 7.17
N GLY A 211 -0.41 -12.71 6.10
CA GLY A 211 -1.60 -12.04 5.59
C GLY A 211 -1.35 -10.84 4.66
N LYS A 212 -0.09 -10.56 4.28
CA LYS A 212 0.25 -9.47 3.37
C LYS A 212 -0.06 -9.86 1.92
N VAL A 213 -0.84 -9.04 1.20
CA VAL A 213 -1.15 -9.24 -0.22
C VAL A 213 0.11 -9.11 -1.08
N LEU A 214 0.30 -10.05 -2.00
CA LEU A 214 1.43 -10.12 -2.94
C LEU A 214 1.15 -9.29 -4.21
N ARG A 215 1.02 -7.95 -4.07
CA ARG A 215 0.67 -7.05 -5.18
C ARG A 215 1.61 -7.18 -6.37
N ARG A 216 2.91 -7.33 -6.13
CA ARG A 216 3.90 -7.49 -7.22
C ARG A 216 3.65 -8.73 -8.06
N SER A 217 3.25 -9.85 -7.44
CA SER A 217 2.91 -11.08 -8.14
C SER A 217 1.59 -10.93 -8.91
N ILE A 218 0.59 -10.26 -8.34
CA ILE A 218 -0.67 -9.92 -9.03
C ILE A 218 -0.38 -9.07 -10.27
N GLN A 219 0.41 -8.01 -10.13
CA GLN A 219 0.79 -7.13 -11.24
C GLN A 219 1.53 -7.89 -12.34
N ALA A 220 2.50 -8.72 -11.96
CA ALA A 220 3.25 -9.52 -12.92
C ALA A 220 2.33 -10.44 -13.74
N ILE A 221 1.38 -11.11 -13.10
CA ILE A 221 0.39 -11.96 -13.77
C ILE A 221 -0.50 -11.11 -14.70
N ALA A 222 -0.97 -9.96 -14.24
CA ALA A 222 -1.81 -9.05 -15.02
C ALA A 222 -1.10 -8.54 -16.30
N GLU A 223 0.22 -8.43 -16.25
CA GLU A 223 1.07 -8.04 -17.38
C GLU A 223 1.64 -9.23 -18.17
N GLY A 224 1.20 -10.46 -17.87
CA GLY A 224 1.68 -11.68 -18.55
C GLY A 224 3.13 -12.04 -18.24
N ARG A 225 3.67 -11.55 -17.10
CA ARG A 225 5.04 -11.78 -16.65
C ARG A 225 5.10 -12.88 -15.57
N ASP A 226 6.30 -13.38 -15.31
CA ASP A 226 6.55 -14.30 -14.20
C ASP A 226 6.21 -13.64 -12.86
N PRO A 227 5.44 -14.30 -11.98
CA PRO A 227 5.04 -13.74 -10.67
C PRO A 227 6.19 -13.55 -9.69
N GLY A 228 7.39 -14.04 -9.99
CA GLY A 228 8.59 -13.91 -9.17
C GLY A 228 8.66 -14.91 -8.00
N ASP A 229 9.35 -14.52 -6.95
CA ASP A 229 9.56 -15.37 -5.75
C ASP A 229 8.25 -15.55 -4.97
N LEU A 230 7.79 -16.78 -4.88
CA LEU A 230 6.57 -17.21 -4.19
C LEU A 230 6.84 -17.99 -2.89
N THR A 231 8.06 -18.00 -2.37
CA THR A 231 8.44 -18.78 -1.17
C THR A 231 7.67 -18.40 0.09
N THR A 232 7.16 -17.17 0.13
CA THR A 232 6.36 -16.65 1.26
C THR A 232 4.86 -16.80 1.06
N LEU A 233 4.43 -17.28 -0.12
CA LEU A 233 3.01 -17.47 -0.44
C LEU A 233 2.39 -18.51 0.50
N ASP A 234 1.23 -18.19 1.06
CA ASP A 234 0.50 -19.10 1.95
C ASP A 234 -0.27 -20.15 1.16
N ASP A 235 -1.16 -19.72 0.26
CA ASP A 235 -1.99 -20.59 -0.56
C ASP A 235 -1.84 -20.24 -2.06
N PRO A 236 -1.38 -21.19 -2.89
CA PRO A 236 -1.26 -21.00 -4.33
C PRO A 236 -2.59 -20.73 -5.04
N SER A 237 -3.71 -21.14 -4.48
CA SER A 237 -5.03 -20.99 -5.13
C SER A 237 -5.41 -19.53 -5.38
N GLY A 238 -4.95 -18.60 -4.55
CA GLY A 238 -5.14 -17.17 -4.78
C GLY A 238 -4.50 -16.65 -6.08
N LEU A 239 -3.32 -17.17 -6.44
CA LEU A 239 -2.68 -16.83 -7.72
C LEU A 239 -3.42 -17.43 -8.91
N GLU A 240 -3.88 -18.67 -8.78
CA GLU A 240 -4.64 -19.33 -9.85
C GLU A 240 -5.98 -18.62 -10.11
N GLN A 241 -6.63 -18.14 -9.06
CA GLN A 241 -7.86 -17.33 -9.22
C GLN A 241 -7.60 -16.01 -9.93
N VAL A 242 -6.48 -15.32 -9.64
CA VAL A 242 -6.09 -14.10 -10.37
C VAL A 242 -5.87 -14.41 -11.86
N LYS A 243 -5.15 -15.48 -12.19
CA LYS A 243 -4.94 -15.90 -13.59
C LYS A 243 -6.26 -16.20 -14.30
N GLN A 244 -7.14 -16.98 -13.64
CA GLN A 244 -8.44 -17.35 -14.19
C GLN A 244 -9.32 -16.12 -14.43
N ALA A 245 -9.39 -15.21 -13.45
CA ALA A 245 -10.21 -14.01 -13.55
C ALA A 245 -9.76 -13.07 -14.68
N ILE A 246 -8.47 -13.03 -15.00
CA ILE A 246 -7.94 -12.30 -16.17
C ILE A 246 -8.32 -13.02 -17.46
N ALA A 247 -8.15 -14.35 -17.52
CA ALA A 247 -8.46 -15.15 -18.71
C ALA A 247 -9.95 -15.11 -19.08
N ASP A 248 -10.85 -15.03 -18.08
CA ASP A 248 -12.30 -15.00 -18.29
C ASP A 248 -12.80 -13.67 -18.89
N GLN A 249 -11.97 -12.61 -18.89
CA GLN A 249 -12.30 -11.29 -19.44
C GLN A 249 -11.48 -10.90 -20.68
N ALA A 250 -10.52 -11.73 -21.08
CA ALA A 250 -9.71 -11.55 -22.28
C ALA A 250 -10.46 -12.01 -23.54
#